data_88d1429f8f974800180c4667afe8537b
#
_entry.id   88d1429f8f974800180c4667afe8537b
#
_cell.length_a   1.000
_cell.length_b   1.000
_cell.length_c   1.000
_cell.angle_alpha   90.00
_cell.angle_beta   90.00
_cell.angle_gamma   90.00
#
_symmetry.space_group_name_H-M   'P 1'
#
loop_
_entity.id
_entity.type
_entity.pdbx_description
1 polymer ?
#
loop_
_entity_poly.entity_id
_entity_poly.type
_entity_poly.pdbx_seq_one_letter_code
_entity_poly.pdbx_strand_id
1 'polypeptide(L)'
;MSDNSKTTTAVADDFPQQRDGDTAPLLKVSGLTKHFPIKGGFPIKRTVGHVKAVDGVDFEVYPGESLGLVGESGCGKSTTGRLLTRLYEPTQGTIEYKGQDISRANRRQLAPIRSEIQMIFQDPYASLNPRQTVGTIISGPMEINGINPPGGREKRVRELLEIVGLSPEHYNRFPHEFSGGQRQRIGVARAVALEPKLIVADEPVSALDVSIQAQVVNLLQEVQREMGIAFVFIAHDLAIVRHFSQRVAVMYLGKVVEIADRDSLYNRPRHPYTHALLSAVPEADLDADKRERIRLEGDVPSPISPPSGCRFRTRCWKAQDKCATEEPPLVQLSGNRQGHLTACHFPEDGSTEARAEDIVMDPGLKAMEDDAEGGAAVSKG
;
A
#
# COMPACT_ATOMS: atom_id res chain seq x y z
N MET A 1 -42.12 18.05 26.90
CA MET A 1 -42.12 17.17 25.74
C MET A 1 -41.47 17.93 24.59
N SER A 2 -40.20 17.81 24.44
CA SER A 2 -39.42 18.35 23.33
C SER A 2 -38.43 17.28 22.91
N ASP A 3 -38.75 16.76 21.77
CA ASP A 3 -38.05 15.68 21.08
C ASP A 3 -36.70 16.21 20.56
N ASN A 4 -35.62 15.64 21.02
CA ASN A 4 -34.26 16.03 20.63
C ASN A 4 -33.61 14.85 19.88
N SER A 5 -34.12 14.60 18.67
CA SER A 5 -33.48 13.67 17.74
C SER A 5 -32.16 14.27 17.24
N LYS A 6 -31.05 13.89 17.87
CA LYS A 6 -29.71 14.17 17.34
C LYS A 6 -29.49 13.31 16.09
N THR A 7 -29.59 13.97 14.95
CA THR A 7 -29.17 13.44 13.65
C THR A 7 -27.64 13.36 13.67
N THR A 8 -27.11 12.17 13.82
CA THR A 8 -25.70 11.88 13.61
C THR A 8 -25.45 11.98 12.11
N THR A 9 -24.89 13.09 11.68
CA THR A 9 -24.41 13.25 10.29
C THR A 9 -23.13 12.43 10.15
N ALA A 10 -23.23 11.27 9.54
CA ALA A 10 -22.06 10.54 9.07
C ALA A 10 -21.27 11.44 8.12
N VAL A 11 -20.00 11.65 8.40
CA VAL A 11 -19.06 12.31 7.47
C VAL A 11 -19.02 11.42 6.23
N ALA A 12 -19.63 11.87 5.16
CA ALA A 12 -19.60 11.19 3.89
C ALA A 12 -18.14 11.18 3.41
N ASP A 13 -17.57 9.99 3.21
CA ASP A 13 -16.33 9.78 2.49
C ASP A 13 -16.44 10.48 1.12
N ASP A 14 -15.82 11.63 0.97
CA ASP A 14 -15.84 12.47 -0.24
C ASP A 14 -14.86 11.93 -1.32
N PHE A 15 -14.66 10.61 -1.30
CA PHE A 15 -13.94 9.90 -2.35
C PHE A 15 -14.96 9.44 -3.41
N PRO A 16 -14.65 9.53 -4.70
CA PRO A 16 -15.54 9.07 -5.76
C PRO A 16 -15.83 7.58 -5.59
N GLN A 17 -16.95 7.26 -4.94
CA GLN A 17 -17.39 5.88 -4.64
C GLN A 17 -17.94 5.15 -5.87
N GLN A 18 -18.18 5.84 -6.96
CA GLN A 18 -18.63 5.25 -8.22
C GLN A 18 -17.61 5.58 -9.30
N ARG A 19 -17.00 4.53 -9.86
CA ARG A 19 -16.26 4.63 -11.11
C ARG A 19 -17.27 4.81 -12.22
N ASP A 20 -17.21 5.95 -12.89
CA ASP A 20 -17.75 6.02 -14.24
C ASP A 20 -16.97 5.00 -15.05
N GLY A 21 -17.65 4.05 -15.68
CA GLY A 21 -17.04 2.88 -16.35
C GLY A 21 -16.07 3.19 -17.50
N ASP A 22 -15.73 4.46 -17.71
CA ASP A 22 -14.91 4.99 -18.80
C ASP A 22 -13.54 5.54 -18.35
N THR A 23 -13.21 5.47 -17.04
CA THR A 23 -11.92 6.00 -16.55
C THR A 23 -10.79 5.00 -16.83
N ALA A 24 -9.85 5.36 -17.71
CA ALA A 24 -8.67 4.56 -18.00
C ALA A 24 -7.75 4.43 -16.76
N PRO A 25 -7.15 3.25 -16.49
CA PRO A 25 -6.23 3.08 -15.38
C PRO A 25 -4.96 3.94 -15.56
N LEU A 26 -4.49 4.54 -14.46
CA LEU A 26 -3.21 5.23 -14.42
C LEU A 26 -2.05 4.24 -14.56
N LEU A 27 -2.17 3.11 -13.85
CA LEU A 27 -1.20 2.01 -13.88
C LEU A 27 -1.96 0.69 -14.08
N LYS A 28 -1.53 -0.12 -15.04
CA LYS A 28 -2.04 -1.47 -15.28
C LYS A 28 -0.89 -2.46 -15.22
N VAL A 29 -1.09 -3.53 -14.47
CA VAL A 29 -0.12 -4.60 -14.25
C VAL A 29 -0.75 -5.90 -14.73
N SER A 30 -0.06 -6.62 -15.63
CA SER A 30 -0.56 -7.86 -16.20
C SER A 30 0.51 -8.94 -16.19
N GLY A 31 0.23 -10.06 -15.53
CA GLY A 31 1.12 -11.22 -15.42
C GLY A 31 2.49 -10.90 -14.82
N LEU A 32 2.58 -9.87 -13.96
CA LEU A 32 3.86 -9.36 -13.46
C LEU A 32 4.62 -10.43 -12.69
N THR A 33 5.83 -10.71 -13.14
CA THR A 33 6.67 -11.79 -12.59
C THR A 33 8.07 -11.29 -12.31
N LYS A 34 8.60 -11.66 -11.13
CA LYS A 34 10.00 -11.46 -10.76
C LYS A 34 10.56 -12.67 -10.07
N HIS A 35 11.47 -13.35 -10.75
CA HIS A 35 12.22 -14.47 -10.23
C HIS A 35 13.67 -14.06 -10.06
N PHE A 36 14.21 -14.17 -8.84
CA PHE A 36 15.62 -13.90 -8.57
C PHE A 36 16.43 -15.20 -8.67
N PRO A 37 17.48 -15.24 -9.52
CA PRO A 37 18.30 -16.44 -9.66
C PRO A 37 19.15 -16.69 -8.40
N ILE A 38 19.14 -17.93 -7.90
CA ILE A 38 20.03 -18.41 -6.86
C ILE A 38 21.27 -18.94 -7.54
N LYS A 39 22.42 -18.32 -7.25
CA LYS A 39 23.72 -18.73 -7.80
C LYS A 39 24.44 -19.64 -6.80
N GLY A 40 24.74 -20.85 -7.23
CA GLY A 40 25.54 -21.83 -6.47
C GLY A 40 26.73 -22.37 -7.28
N GLY A 41 27.61 -23.09 -6.59
CA GLY A 41 28.79 -23.73 -7.19
C GLY A 41 30.09 -22.91 -7.09
N PHE A 42 31.18 -23.61 -6.90
CA PHE A 42 32.56 -23.09 -6.89
C PHE A 42 33.42 -23.98 -7.79
N PRO A 43 34.30 -23.44 -8.65
CA PRO A 43 34.63 -22.02 -8.86
C PRO A 43 33.65 -21.29 -9.81
N ILE A 44 32.80 -21.99 -10.57
CA ILE A 44 31.88 -21.41 -11.57
C ILE A 44 30.51 -21.32 -10.97
N LYS A 45 30.00 -20.08 -10.75
CA LYS A 45 28.65 -19.84 -10.27
C LYS A 45 27.61 -20.17 -11.35
N ARG A 46 26.76 -21.17 -11.11
CA ARG A 46 25.62 -21.54 -11.97
C ARG A 46 24.30 -21.23 -11.26
N THR A 47 23.24 -20.97 -12.02
CA THR A 47 21.89 -20.82 -11.45
C THR A 47 21.39 -22.19 -11.02
N VAL A 48 21.18 -22.38 -9.72
CA VAL A 48 20.71 -23.64 -9.10
C VAL A 48 19.22 -23.59 -8.74
N GLY A 49 18.58 -22.43 -8.85
CA GLY A 49 17.16 -22.23 -8.54
C GLY A 49 16.77 -20.79 -8.70
N HIS A 50 15.49 -20.49 -8.42
CA HIS A 50 14.94 -19.15 -8.46
C HIS A 50 14.05 -18.89 -7.24
N VAL A 51 14.17 -17.71 -6.64
CA VAL A 51 13.19 -17.22 -5.68
C VAL A 51 12.06 -16.57 -6.46
N LYS A 52 10.86 -17.14 -6.39
CA LYS A 52 9.63 -16.64 -7.05
C LYS A 52 9.01 -15.54 -6.18
N ALA A 53 9.63 -14.36 -6.17
CA ALA A 53 9.20 -13.26 -5.29
C ALA A 53 7.86 -12.64 -5.73
N VAL A 54 7.63 -12.53 -7.04
CA VAL A 54 6.37 -12.14 -7.67
C VAL A 54 6.14 -13.07 -8.84
N ASP A 55 4.93 -13.60 -9.00
CA ASP A 55 4.68 -14.71 -9.94
C ASP A 55 3.29 -14.63 -10.56
N GLY A 56 3.14 -13.79 -11.57
CA GLY A 56 1.88 -13.60 -12.30
C GLY A 56 0.87 -12.75 -11.51
N VAL A 57 1.24 -11.51 -11.16
CA VAL A 57 0.37 -10.58 -10.44
C VAL A 57 -0.33 -9.66 -11.43
N ASP A 58 -1.65 -9.50 -11.23
CA ASP A 58 -2.54 -8.67 -12.03
C ASP A 58 -3.31 -7.69 -11.14
N PHE A 59 -3.25 -6.39 -11.45
CA PHE A 59 -4.10 -5.35 -10.87
C PHE A 59 -4.00 -4.05 -11.64
N GLU A 60 -4.92 -3.13 -11.35
CA GLU A 60 -4.97 -1.78 -11.90
C GLU A 60 -5.03 -0.76 -10.77
N VAL A 61 -4.47 0.43 -11.01
CA VAL A 61 -4.57 1.61 -10.13
C VAL A 61 -5.08 2.78 -10.96
N TYR A 62 -6.06 3.50 -10.43
CA TYR A 62 -6.70 4.61 -11.12
C TYR A 62 -6.19 5.97 -10.61
N PRO A 63 -6.38 7.06 -11.37
CA PRO A 63 -5.99 8.39 -10.91
C PRO A 63 -6.63 8.75 -9.57
N GLY A 64 -5.85 9.26 -8.61
CA GLY A 64 -6.31 9.64 -7.28
C GLY A 64 -6.70 8.48 -6.35
N GLU A 65 -6.65 7.23 -6.83
CA GLU A 65 -6.98 6.04 -6.04
C GLU A 65 -5.82 5.65 -5.11
N SER A 66 -6.15 5.12 -3.92
CA SER A 66 -5.21 4.37 -3.08
C SER A 66 -5.54 2.88 -3.08
N LEU A 67 -4.60 2.10 -3.61
CA LEU A 67 -4.62 0.63 -3.56
C LEU A 67 -3.71 0.15 -2.44
N GLY A 68 -4.27 -0.51 -1.42
CA GLY A 68 -3.52 -1.20 -0.39
C GLY A 68 -2.98 -2.54 -0.90
N LEU A 69 -1.73 -2.85 -0.62
CA LEU A 69 -1.13 -4.16 -0.90
C LEU A 69 -0.68 -4.80 0.41
N VAL A 70 -1.39 -5.84 0.85
CA VAL A 70 -1.21 -6.48 2.15
C VAL A 70 -0.82 -7.94 2.06
N GLY A 71 -0.30 -8.50 3.15
CA GLY A 71 0.07 -9.91 3.28
C GLY A 71 1.24 -10.10 4.24
N GLU A 72 1.55 -11.36 4.57
CA GLU A 72 2.65 -11.72 5.48
C GLU A 72 4.01 -11.21 4.97
N SER A 73 4.98 -11.07 5.90
CA SER A 73 6.35 -10.70 5.53
C SER A 73 6.95 -11.70 4.54
N GLY A 74 7.68 -11.20 3.54
CA GLY A 74 8.30 -12.04 2.51
C GLY A 74 7.36 -12.51 1.40
N CYS A 75 6.06 -12.15 1.38
CA CYS A 75 5.13 -12.57 0.33
C CYS A 75 5.33 -11.86 -1.02
N GLY A 76 6.24 -10.87 -1.13
CA GLY A 76 6.59 -10.20 -2.39
C GLY A 76 6.15 -8.75 -2.53
N LYS A 77 5.49 -8.13 -1.53
CA LYS A 77 4.96 -6.75 -1.56
C LYS A 77 6.00 -5.71 -1.96
N SER A 78 7.10 -5.62 -1.22
CA SER A 78 8.17 -4.64 -1.49
C SER A 78 8.85 -4.89 -2.85
N THR A 79 8.93 -6.16 -3.28
CA THR A 79 9.41 -6.50 -4.63
C THR A 79 8.46 -5.97 -5.69
N THR A 80 7.14 -6.13 -5.48
CA THR A 80 6.12 -5.55 -6.37
C THR A 80 6.27 -4.03 -6.44
N GLY A 81 6.36 -3.33 -5.31
CA GLY A 81 6.57 -1.88 -5.29
C GLY A 81 7.80 -1.43 -6.08
N ARG A 82 8.92 -2.14 -5.95
CA ARG A 82 10.15 -1.85 -6.70
C ARG A 82 10.04 -2.17 -8.20
N LEU A 83 9.19 -3.10 -8.59
CA LEU A 83 8.87 -3.34 -10.01
C LEU A 83 8.03 -2.21 -10.58
N LEU A 84 6.98 -1.74 -9.87
CA LEU A 84 6.12 -0.64 -10.31
C LEU A 84 6.91 0.64 -10.57
N THR A 85 7.89 0.94 -9.71
CA THR A 85 8.79 2.09 -9.84
C THR A 85 9.95 1.86 -10.81
N ARG A 86 10.01 0.67 -11.45
CA ARG A 86 11.09 0.26 -12.35
C ARG A 86 12.49 0.39 -11.72
N LEU A 87 12.57 0.18 -10.39
CA LEU A 87 13.84 -0.08 -9.68
C LEU A 87 14.35 -1.50 -9.97
N TYR A 88 13.41 -2.45 -10.15
CA TYR A 88 13.69 -3.77 -10.68
C TYR A 88 13.07 -3.95 -12.06
N GLU A 89 13.74 -4.70 -12.92
CA GLU A 89 13.18 -5.15 -14.17
C GLU A 89 12.33 -6.40 -13.96
N PRO A 90 11.11 -6.50 -14.52
CA PRO A 90 10.32 -7.71 -14.48
C PRO A 90 11.01 -8.84 -15.26
N THR A 91 10.83 -10.08 -14.79
CA THR A 91 11.24 -11.26 -15.54
C THR A 91 10.27 -11.53 -16.68
N GLN A 92 8.96 -11.39 -16.40
CA GLN A 92 7.84 -11.53 -17.35
C GLN A 92 6.69 -10.59 -16.97
N GLY A 93 5.69 -10.48 -17.84
CA GLY A 93 4.54 -9.61 -17.66
C GLY A 93 4.78 -8.17 -18.09
N THR A 94 3.74 -7.36 -17.97
CA THR A 94 3.74 -5.96 -18.41
C THR A 94 3.35 -5.01 -17.28
N ILE A 95 3.92 -3.82 -17.34
CA ILE A 95 3.58 -2.66 -16.53
C ILE A 95 3.26 -1.53 -17.51
N GLU A 96 1.99 -1.16 -17.61
CA GLU A 96 1.55 -0.06 -18.44
C GLU A 96 1.27 1.15 -17.54
N TYR A 97 1.86 2.29 -17.88
CA TYR A 97 1.64 3.58 -17.23
C TYR A 97 1.01 4.55 -18.22
N LYS A 98 -0.19 5.04 -17.92
CA LYS A 98 -0.98 5.89 -18.85
C LYS A 98 -1.12 5.26 -20.25
N GLY A 99 -1.32 3.94 -20.32
CA GLY A 99 -1.42 3.18 -21.57
C GLY A 99 -0.10 2.90 -22.30
N GLN A 100 1.03 3.33 -21.74
CA GLN A 100 2.36 3.05 -22.29
C GLN A 100 3.01 1.90 -21.55
N ASP A 101 3.45 0.85 -22.27
CA ASP A 101 4.26 -0.23 -21.66
C ASP A 101 5.65 0.29 -21.28
N ILE A 102 5.95 0.21 -19.97
CA ILE A 102 7.23 0.61 -19.39
C ILE A 102 8.07 -0.57 -18.94
N SER A 103 7.59 -1.81 -19.12
CA SER A 103 8.20 -3.04 -18.56
C SER A 103 9.65 -3.24 -18.98
N ARG A 104 10.00 -2.84 -20.18
CA ARG A 104 11.36 -2.97 -20.74
C ARG A 104 11.96 -1.62 -21.19
N ALA A 105 11.34 -0.52 -20.76
CA ALA A 105 11.80 0.81 -21.09
C ALA A 105 13.23 1.04 -20.58
N ASN A 106 14.08 1.62 -21.41
CA ASN A 106 15.46 1.97 -21.07
C ASN A 106 15.52 3.24 -20.20
N ARG A 107 16.72 3.59 -19.71
CA ARG A 107 16.91 4.74 -18.80
C ARG A 107 16.39 6.07 -19.39
N ARG A 108 16.53 6.28 -20.70
CA ARG A 108 16.07 7.53 -21.34
C ARG A 108 14.55 7.59 -21.44
N GLN A 109 13.92 6.46 -21.77
CA GLN A 109 12.46 6.34 -21.82
C GLN A 109 11.82 6.44 -20.43
N LEU A 110 12.50 5.94 -19.39
CA LEU A 110 12.04 6.04 -18.00
C LEU A 110 12.25 7.42 -17.37
N ALA A 111 13.12 8.27 -17.92
CA ALA A 111 13.43 9.56 -17.32
C ALA A 111 12.19 10.44 -17.05
N PRO A 112 11.27 10.68 -18.01
CA PRO A 112 10.06 11.46 -17.76
C PRO A 112 9.10 10.75 -16.79
N ILE A 113 9.02 9.42 -16.84
CA ILE A 113 8.13 8.62 -15.99
C ILE A 113 8.58 8.65 -14.53
N ARG A 114 9.89 8.69 -14.30
CA ARG A 114 10.46 8.76 -12.94
C ARG A 114 10.13 10.03 -12.17
N SER A 115 9.77 11.11 -12.83
CA SER A 115 9.26 12.30 -12.14
C SER A 115 7.80 12.12 -11.74
N GLU A 116 7.04 11.31 -12.46
CA GLU A 116 5.62 11.07 -12.21
C GLU A 116 5.35 9.88 -11.27
N ILE A 117 6.28 8.92 -11.18
CA ILE A 117 6.18 7.76 -10.27
C ILE A 117 7.28 7.87 -9.23
N GLN A 118 6.91 8.09 -7.97
CA GLN A 118 7.84 8.22 -6.85
C GLN A 118 7.69 7.08 -5.86
N MET A 119 8.70 6.90 -5.00
CA MET A 119 8.69 5.88 -3.96
C MET A 119 9.03 6.47 -2.59
N ILE A 120 8.23 6.10 -1.59
CA ILE A 120 8.54 6.29 -0.18
C ILE A 120 9.04 4.94 0.35
N PHE A 121 10.23 4.92 0.93
CA PHE A 121 10.91 3.70 1.37
C PHE A 121 10.60 3.38 2.83
N GLN A 122 10.67 2.10 3.16
CA GLN A 122 10.40 1.53 4.48
C GLN A 122 11.29 2.09 5.58
N ASP A 123 12.58 2.26 5.31
CA ASP A 123 13.56 2.77 6.29
C ASP A 123 13.85 4.26 6.05
N PRO A 124 13.35 5.14 6.92
CA PRO A 124 13.62 6.57 6.81
C PRO A 124 15.09 6.91 7.08
N TYR A 125 15.83 6.06 7.83
CA TYR A 125 17.24 6.29 8.12
C TYR A 125 18.11 5.98 6.89
N ALA A 126 17.90 4.83 6.25
CA ALA A 126 18.66 4.44 5.07
C ALA A 126 18.28 5.24 3.82
N SER A 127 17.08 5.84 3.79
CA SER A 127 16.58 6.58 2.62
C SER A 127 17.11 8.00 2.49
N LEU A 128 17.64 8.59 3.57
CA LEU A 128 18.17 9.96 3.60
C LEU A 128 19.69 9.95 3.74
N ASN A 129 20.40 10.69 2.88
CA ASN A 129 21.85 10.83 2.99
C ASN A 129 22.20 11.66 4.24
N PRO A 130 22.86 11.09 5.27
CA PRO A 130 23.14 11.79 6.53
C PRO A 130 24.14 12.96 6.38
N ARG A 131 24.82 13.06 5.25
CA ARG A 131 25.81 14.11 4.95
C ARG A 131 25.22 15.31 4.19
N GLN A 132 23.94 15.24 3.83
CA GLN A 132 23.23 16.31 3.13
C GLN A 132 22.25 16.98 4.07
N THR A 133 22.04 18.29 3.87
CA THR A 133 20.98 19.01 4.58
C THR A 133 19.59 18.60 4.06
N VAL A 134 18.56 18.82 4.87
CA VAL A 134 17.16 18.57 4.49
C VAL A 134 16.80 19.30 3.20
N GLY A 135 17.26 20.58 3.08
CA GLY A 135 17.07 21.35 1.85
C GLY A 135 17.64 20.68 0.62
N THR A 136 18.88 20.17 0.71
CA THR A 136 19.53 19.44 -0.39
C THR A 136 18.83 18.13 -0.72
N ILE A 137 18.37 17.39 0.30
CA ILE A 137 17.65 16.11 0.11
C ILE A 137 16.34 16.31 -0.63
N ILE A 138 15.53 17.32 -0.24
CA ILE A 138 14.24 17.61 -0.85
C ILE A 138 14.38 18.25 -2.22
N SER A 139 15.38 19.13 -2.43
CA SER A 139 15.62 19.78 -3.72
C SER A 139 16.28 18.86 -4.75
N GLY A 140 16.98 17.81 -4.29
CA GLY A 140 17.75 16.89 -5.17
C GLY A 140 16.96 16.32 -6.34
N PRO A 141 15.74 15.78 -6.16
CA PRO A 141 14.90 15.37 -7.28
C PRO A 141 14.63 16.46 -8.32
N MET A 142 14.34 17.69 -7.88
CA MET A 142 14.14 18.84 -8.78
C MET A 142 15.41 19.22 -9.53
N GLU A 143 16.57 19.14 -8.86
CA GLU A 143 17.87 19.42 -9.47
C GLU A 143 18.21 18.40 -10.56
N ILE A 144 18.07 17.12 -10.26
CA ILE A 144 18.37 16.01 -11.20
C ILE A 144 17.47 16.11 -12.45
N ASN A 145 16.21 16.53 -12.31
CA ASN A 145 15.26 16.68 -13.41
C ASN A 145 15.28 18.08 -14.06
N GLY A 146 16.19 18.97 -13.64
CA GLY A 146 16.28 20.31 -14.22
C GLY A 146 15.09 21.23 -13.93
N ILE A 147 14.28 20.88 -12.91
CA ILE A 147 13.07 21.65 -12.52
C ILE A 147 13.49 22.82 -11.66
N ASN A 148 13.00 24.01 -12.02
CA ASN A 148 13.19 25.22 -11.23
C ASN A 148 11.83 25.90 -11.00
N PRO A 149 11.19 25.66 -9.83
CA PRO A 149 9.87 26.20 -9.51
C PRO A 149 9.87 27.74 -9.45
N PRO A 150 8.70 28.38 -9.56
CA PRO A 150 8.55 29.81 -9.34
C PRO A 150 9.07 30.22 -7.96
N GLY A 151 9.96 31.21 -7.92
CA GLY A 151 10.63 31.66 -6.69
C GLY A 151 11.85 30.83 -6.28
N GLY A 152 12.22 29.81 -7.09
CA GLY A 152 13.39 28.98 -6.90
C GLY A 152 13.15 27.75 -6.02
N ARG A 153 14.10 26.81 -6.05
CA ARG A 153 14.00 25.53 -5.33
C ARG A 153 13.97 25.70 -3.82
N GLU A 154 14.70 26.66 -3.26
CA GLU A 154 14.72 26.90 -1.81
C GLU A 154 13.33 27.28 -1.28
N LYS A 155 12.66 28.23 -1.94
CA LYS A 155 11.29 28.61 -1.58
C LYS A 155 10.36 27.39 -1.63
N ARG A 156 10.42 26.62 -2.71
CA ARG A 156 9.60 25.41 -2.86
C ARG A 156 9.87 24.37 -1.79
N VAL A 157 11.12 24.17 -1.39
CA VAL A 157 11.47 23.25 -0.29
C VAL A 157 10.88 23.72 1.04
N ARG A 158 10.91 25.03 1.32
CA ARG A 158 10.31 25.58 2.54
C ARG A 158 8.79 25.38 2.58
N GLU A 159 8.10 25.58 1.45
CA GLU A 159 6.67 25.26 1.29
C GLU A 159 6.40 23.76 1.50
N LEU A 160 7.23 22.87 0.93
CA LEU A 160 7.10 21.43 1.12
C LEU A 160 7.32 21.01 2.57
N LEU A 161 8.21 21.66 3.30
CA LEU A 161 8.39 21.43 4.74
C LEU A 161 7.12 21.80 5.53
N GLU A 162 6.47 22.92 5.19
CA GLU A 162 5.20 23.32 5.81
C GLU A 162 4.09 22.29 5.51
N ILE A 163 3.96 21.85 4.26
CA ILE A 163 2.98 20.82 3.86
C ILE A 163 3.12 19.54 4.69
N VAL A 164 4.35 19.13 5.00
CA VAL A 164 4.57 17.92 5.83
C VAL A 164 4.61 18.22 7.34
N GLY A 165 4.19 19.42 7.77
CA GLY A 165 4.14 19.82 9.17
C GLY A 165 5.52 19.99 9.84
N LEU A 166 6.53 20.39 9.07
CA LEU A 166 7.86 20.75 9.56
C LEU A 166 8.13 22.26 9.40
N SER A 167 8.97 22.84 10.28
CA SER A 167 9.34 24.23 10.16
C SER A 167 10.21 24.48 8.91
N PRO A 168 9.94 25.55 8.13
CA PRO A 168 10.80 25.98 7.02
C PRO A 168 12.27 26.25 7.42
N GLU A 169 12.51 26.58 8.71
CA GLU A 169 13.84 26.79 9.26
C GLU A 169 14.69 25.50 9.30
N HIS A 170 14.04 24.34 9.21
CA HIS A 170 14.72 23.05 9.16
C HIS A 170 15.52 22.83 7.87
N TYR A 171 15.45 23.73 6.90
CA TYR A 171 16.11 23.65 5.59
C TYR A 171 17.62 23.31 5.71
N ASN A 172 18.33 23.92 6.63
CA ASN A 172 19.78 23.77 6.80
C ASN A 172 20.18 22.66 7.80
N ARG A 173 19.20 21.97 8.42
CA ARG A 173 19.48 20.89 9.37
C ARG A 173 19.83 19.59 8.65
N PHE A 174 20.46 18.68 9.38
CA PHE A 174 20.82 17.36 8.91
C PHE A 174 19.84 16.29 9.42
N PRO A 175 19.66 15.15 8.69
CA PRO A 175 18.71 14.10 9.09
C PRO A 175 18.91 13.57 10.51
N HIS A 176 20.14 13.50 11.02
CA HIS A 176 20.42 12.98 12.37
C HIS A 176 19.88 13.86 13.51
N GLU A 177 19.50 15.10 13.23
CA GLU A 177 18.89 16.04 14.19
C GLU A 177 17.36 15.84 14.35
N PHE A 178 16.77 14.88 13.64
CA PHE A 178 15.33 14.65 13.59
C PHE A 178 14.92 13.30 14.17
N SER A 179 13.72 13.24 14.73
CA SER A 179 13.09 11.98 15.14
C SER A 179 12.76 11.08 13.93
N GLY A 180 12.46 9.81 14.17
CA GLY A 180 12.05 8.88 13.12
C GLY A 180 10.86 9.39 12.30
N GLY A 181 9.80 9.85 12.95
CA GLY A 181 8.62 10.40 12.28
C GLY A 181 8.91 11.67 11.48
N GLN A 182 9.76 12.57 12.01
CA GLN A 182 10.19 13.76 11.27
C GLN A 182 11.03 13.39 10.04
N ARG A 183 11.90 12.38 10.11
CA ARG A 183 12.63 11.88 8.93
C ARG A 183 11.69 11.28 7.89
N GLN A 184 10.64 10.57 8.33
CA GLN A 184 9.63 10.06 7.42
C GLN A 184 8.91 11.20 6.70
N ARG A 185 8.54 12.27 7.40
CA ARG A 185 7.96 13.49 6.80
C ARG A 185 8.90 14.15 5.78
N ILE A 186 10.21 14.17 6.03
CA ILE A 186 11.22 14.62 5.05
C ILE A 186 11.23 13.71 3.82
N GLY A 187 11.11 12.38 4.01
CA GLY A 187 10.97 11.40 2.93
C GLY A 187 9.72 11.64 2.08
N VAL A 188 8.59 11.96 2.71
CA VAL A 188 7.34 12.36 2.04
C VAL A 188 7.55 13.65 1.25
N ALA A 189 8.09 14.72 1.86
CA ALA A 189 8.38 15.99 1.18
C ALA A 189 9.26 15.79 -0.06
N ARG A 190 10.28 14.94 0.03
CA ARG A 190 11.13 14.57 -1.11
C ARG A 190 10.34 13.86 -2.22
N ALA A 191 9.46 12.94 -1.87
CA ALA A 191 8.67 12.19 -2.83
C ALA A 191 7.68 13.08 -3.59
N VAL A 192 7.07 14.07 -2.92
CA VAL A 192 6.10 14.98 -3.54
C VAL A 192 6.75 16.21 -4.23
N ALA A 193 8.07 16.38 -4.11
CA ALA A 193 8.79 17.54 -4.66
C ALA A 193 8.65 17.68 -6.19
N LEU A 194 8.39 16.58 -6.90
CA LEU A 194 8.20 16.56 -8.36
C LEU A 194 6.71 16.56 -8.78
N GLU A 195 5.78 16.72 -7.84
CA GLU A 195 4.32 16.67 -8.08
C GLU A 195 3.93 15.36 -8.82
N PRO A 196 4.27 14.20 -8.25
CA PRO A 196 4.05 12.92 -8.92
C PRO A 196 2.56 12.63 -9.13
N LYS A 197 2.27 11.70 -10.04
CA LYS A 197 0.91 11.18 -10.27
C LYS A 197 0.66 9.88 -9.51
N LEU A 198 1.73 9.15 -9.18
CA LEU A 198 1.69 7.90 -8.44
C LEU A 198 2.81 7.87 -7.39
N ILE A 199 2.46 7.51 -6.18
CA ILE A 199 3.44 7.20 -5.11
C ILE A 199 3.28 5.74 -4.71
N VAL A 200 4.39 5.00 -4.72
CA VAL A 200 4.48 3.67 -4.10
C VAL A 200 5.08 3.85 -2.71
N ALA A 201 4.28 3.65 -1.67
CA ALA A 201 4.69 3.74 -0.28
C ALA A 201 4.97 2.33 0.26
N ASP A 202 6.26 1.98 0.39
CA ASP A 202 6.71 0.66 0.86
C ASP A 202 6.87 0.67 2.37
N GLU A 203 5.88 0.17 3.09
CA GLU A 203 5.80 0.13 4.57
C GLU A 203 6.17 1.47 5.24
N PRO A 204 5.55 2.59 4.86
CA PRO A 204 6.02 3.93 5.21
C PRO A 204 5.97 4.25 6.71
N VAL A 205 5.35 3.41 7.52
CA VAL A 205 5.15 3.64 8.96
C VAL A 205 5.63 2.49 9.84
N SER A 206 6.11 1.37 9.27
CA SER A 206 6.44 0.14 10.03
C SER A 206 7.54 0.31 11.08
N ALA A 207 8.43 1.30 10.92
CA ALA A 207 9.53 1.58 11.84
C ALA A 207 9.21 2.67 12.87
N LEU A 208 7.94 3.09 12.99
CA LEU A 208 7.51 4.21 13.83
C LEU A 208 6.61 3.73 14.98
N ASP A 209 6.58 4.47 16.07
CA ASP A 209 5.63 4.26 17.16
C ASP A 209 4.20 4.50 16.70
N VAL A 210 3.22 3.80 17.28
CA VAL A 210 1.80 3.79 16.87
C VAL A 210 1.22 5.21 16.72
N SER A 211 1.45 6.10 17.69
CA SER A 211 0.97 7.48 17.63
C SER A 211 1.56 8.29 16.48
N ILE A 212 2.81 8.01 16.12
CA ILE A 212 3.50 8.65 14.99
C ILE A 212 3.07 8.03 13.67
N GLN A 213 2.78 6.72 13.64
CA GLN A 213 2.22 6.06 12.45
C GLN A 213 0.96 6.77 11.97
N ALA A 214 0.01 7.00 12.89
CA ALA A 214 -1.24 7.66 12.59
C ALA A 214 -1.02 9.06 12.01
N GLN A 215 -0.14 9.86 12.59
CA GLN A 215 0.17 11.19 12.08
C GLN A 215 0.74 11.17 10.65
N VAL A 216 1.59 10.18 10.34
CA VAL A 216 2.15 10.04 8.99
C VAL A 216 1.10 9.55 8.00
N VAL A 217 0.21 8.64 8.41
CA VAL A 217 -0.90 8.16 7.57
C VAL A 217 -1.85 9.30 7.22
N ASN A 218 -2.27 10.10 8.20
CA ASN A 218 -3.11 11.27 7.99
C ASN A 218 -2.44 12.30 7.06
N LEU A 219 -1.15 12.55 7.25
CA LEU A 219 -0.36 13.41 6.33
C LEU A 219 -0.40 12.87 4.89
N LEU A 220 -0.23 11.56 4.70
CA LEU A 220 -0.27 10.96 3.35
C LEU A 220 -1.66 11.07 2.72
N GLN A 221 -2.75 10.96 3.52
CA GLN A 221 -4.12 11.17 3.05
C GLN A 221 -4.37 12.63 2.65
N GLU A 222 -3.89 13.58 3.44
CA GLU A 222 -3.96 15.00 3.14
C GLU A 222 -3.24 15.32 1.82
N VAL A 223 -2.01 14.87 1.68
CA VAL A 223 -1.22 15.00 0.45
C VAL A 223 -1.93 14.35 -0.75
N GLN A 224 -2.52 13.15 -0.57
CA GLN A 224 -3.30 12.48 -1.61
C GLN A 224 -4.45 13.35 -2.09
N ARG A 225 -5.25 13.86 -1.15
CA ARG A 225 -6.45 14.65 -1.42
C ARG A 225 -6.12 15.99 -2.06
N GLU A 226 -5.14 16.71 -1.53
CA GLU A 226 -4.76 18.03 -2.02
C GLU A 226 -4.10 18.00 -3.40
N MET A 227 -3.26 17.00 -3.65
CA MET A 227 -2.47 16.91 -4.89
C MET A 227 -3.09 15.95 -5.93
N GLY A 228 -4.16 15.22 -5.58
CA GLY A 228 -4.80 14.23 -6.47
C GLY A 228 -3.87 13.07 -6.86
N ILE A 229 -2.96 12.69 -5.97
CA ILE A 229 -1.95 11.64 -6.21
C ILE A 229 -2.57 10.27 -6.01
N ALA A 230 -2.31 9.32 -6.92
CA ALA A 230 -2.63 7.92 -6.70
C ALA A 230 -1.57 7.25 -5.82
N PHE A 231 -1.98 6.27 -5.00
CA PHE A 231 -1.07 5.52 -4.13
C PHE A 231 -1.15 4.01 -4.34
N VAL A 232 0.01 3.35 -4.28
CA VAL A 232 0.10 1.93 -3.94
C VAL A 232 0.71 1.86 -2.53
N PHE A 233 -0.12 1.57 -1.55
CA PHE A 233 0.23 1.57 -0.14
C PHE A 233 0.53 0.15 0.34
N ILE A 234 1.80 -0.15 0.55
CA ILE A 234 2.25 -1.47 1.01
C ILE A 234 2.35 -1.44 2.52
N ALA A 235 1.64 -2.35 3.20
CA ALA A 235 1.74 -2.54 4.63
C ALA A 235 1.50 -4.01 5.02
N HIS A 236 1.87 -4.35 6.25
CA HIS A 236 1.51 -5.62 6.87
C HIS A 236 0.34 -5.47 7.85
N ASP A 237 0.02 -4.26 8.26
CA ASP A 237 -1.09 -3.94 9.16
C ASP A 237 -2.35 -3.61 8.36
N LEU A 238 -3.37 -4.46 8.53
CA LEU A 238 -4.66 -4.31 7.88
C LEU A 238 -5.47 -3.13 8.42
N ALA A 239 -5.30 -2.75 9.69
CA ALA A 239 -6.02 -1.61 10.26
C ALA A 239 -5.59 -0.30 9.58
N ILE A 240 -4.28 -0.10 9.40
CA ILE A 240 -3.73 1.06 8.68
C ILE A 240 -4.20 1.08 7.23
N VAL A 241 -4.17 -0.08 6.55
CA VAL A 241 -4.60 -0.17 5.15
C VAL A 241 -6.09 0.12 5.00
N ARG A 242 -6.93 -0.33 5.95
CA ARG A 242 -8.35 -0.01 5.97
C ARG A 242 -8.60 1.49 6.02
N HIS A 243 -7.85 2.20 6.86
CA HIS A 243 -7.98 3.65 7.00
C HIS A 243 -7.52 4.40 5.74
N PHE A 244 -6.43 3.95 5.11
CA PHE A 244 -5.80 4.66 3.99
C PHE A 244 -6.37 4.32 2.62
N SER A 245 -6.79 3.06 2.38
CA SER A 245 -6.99 2.54 1.02
C SER A 245 -8.46 2.39 0.63
N GLN A 246 -8.81 2.76 -0.60
CA GLN A 246 -10.14 2.52 -1.17
C GLN A 246 -10.31 1.09 -1.67
N ARG A 247 -9.25 0.49 -2.20
CA ARG A 247 -9.20 -0.93 -2.60
C ARG A 247 -8.01 -1.60 -1.97
N VAL A 248 -8.13 -2.91 -1.75
CA VAL A 248 -7.09 -3.71 -1.13
C VAL A 248 -6.84 -4.97 -1.95
N ALA A 249 -5.56 -5.24 -2.23
CA ALA A 249 -5.07 -6.47 -2.82
C ALA A 249 -4.31 -7.27 -1.76
N VAL A 250 -4.73 -8.51 -1.53
CA VAL A 250 -4.10 -9.44 -0.58
C VAL A 250 -3.12 -10.32 -1.32
N MET A 251 -1.87 -10.35 -0.84
CA MET A 251 -0.78 -11.06 -1.49
C MET A 251 -0.27 -12.21 -0.63
N TYR A 252 -0.13 -13.41 -1.22
CA TYR A 252 0.44 -14.59 -0.59
C TYR A 252 1.44 -15.28 -1.51
N LEU A 253 2.67 -15.53 -1.03
CA LEU A 253 3.75 -16.21 -1.79
C LEU A 253 3.88 -15.75 -3.25
N GLY A 254 3.96 -14.44 -3.48
CA GLY A 254 4.19 -13.87 -4.79
C GLY A 254 2.95 -13.74 -5.68
N LYS A 255 1.75 -14.05 -5.18
CA LYS A 255 0.49 -13.95 -5.94
C LYS A 255 -0.52 -13.08 -5.22
N VAL A 256 -1.36 -12.37 -5.98
CA VAL A 256 -2.59 -11.75 -5.46
C VAL A 256 -3.64 -12.85 -5.34
N VAL A 257 -4.15 -13.06 -4.13
CA VAL A 257 -5.16 -14.10 -3.83
C VAL A 257 -6.57 -13.52 -3.72
N GLU A 258 -6.68 -12.25 -3.39
CA GLU A 258 -7.95 -11.52 -3.36
C GLU A 258 -7.71 -10.04 -3.61
N ILE A 259 -8.62 -9.37 -4.32
CA ILE A 259 -8.63 -7.93 -4.51
C ILE A 259 -10.07 -7.43 -4.53
N ALA A 260 -10.37 -6.42 -3.71
CA ALA A 260 -11.71 -5.86 -3.62
C ALA A 260 -11.67 -4.39 -3.18
N ASP A 261 -12.83 -3.73 -3.23
CA ASP A 261 -13.04 -2.51 -2.46
C ASP A 261 -12.89 -2.79 -0.96
N ARG A 262 -12.47 -1.77 -0.21
CA ARG A 262 -12.22 -1.85 1.23
C ARG A 262 -13.37 -2.54 1.98
N ASP A 263 -14.59 -2.05 1.81
CA ASP A 263 -15.73 -2.52 2.58
C ASP A 263 -16.09 -3.98 2.25
N SER A 264 -16.01 -4.37 0.98
CA SER A 264 -16.22 -5.77 0.57
C SER A 264 -15.16 -6.70 1.14
N LEU A 265 -13.88 -6.30 1.14
CA LEU A 265 -12.81 -7.14 1.63
C LEU A 265 -12.91 -7.37 3.15
N TYR A 266 -13.20 -6.30 3.92
CA TYR A 266 -13.24 -6.39 5.38
C TYR A 266 -14.53 -7.02 5.90
N ASN A 267 -15.68 -6.80 5.23
CA ASN A 267 -16.97 -7.33 5.66
C ASN A 267 -17.28 -8.71 5.07
N ARG A 268 -16.71 -9.05 3.91
CA ARG A 268 -16.99 -10.28 3.17
C ARG A 268 -15.74 -10.84 2.51
N PRO A 269 -14.68 -11.19 3.26
CA PRO A 269 -13.50 -11.84 2.70
C PRO A 269 -13.91 -13.17 2.06
N ARG A 270 -13.41 -13.42 0.86
CA ARG A 270 -13.77 -14.64 0.10
C ARG A 270 -12.62 -15.64 0.07
N HIS A 271 -11.39 -15.20 0.22
CA HIS A 271 -10.25 -16.11 0.30
C HIS A 271 -9.99 -16.52 1.75
N PRO A 272 -9.83 -17.81 2.09
CA PRO A 272 -9.55 -18.25 3.46
C PRO A 272 -8.35 -17.55 4.12
N TYR A 273 -7.30 -17.25 3.36
CA TYR A 273 -6.15 -16.51 3.88
C TYR A 273 -6.51 -15.07 4.29
N THR A 274 -7.33 -14.38 3.51
CA THR A 274 -7.83 -13.02 3.87
C THR A 274 -8.65 -13.09 5.16
N HIS A 275 -9.52 -14.10 5.27
CA HIS A 275 -10.31 -14.34 6.48
C HIS A 275 -9.40 -14.55 7.71
N ALA A 276 -8.37 -15.40 7.59
CA ALA A 276 -7.42 -15.62 8.67
C ALA A 276 -6.65 -14.35 9.06
N LEU A 277 -6.21 -13.54 8.08
CA LEU A 277 -5.54 -12.28 8.34
C LEU A 277 -6.44 -11.30 9.10
N LEU A 278 -7.70 -11.15 8.67
CA LEU A 278 -8.68 -10.26 9.31
C LEU A 278 -9.03 -10.74 10.74
N SER A 279 -9.12 -12.06 10.96
CA SER A 279 -9.37 -12.61 12.31
C SER A 279 -8.25 -12.34 13.31
N ALA A 280 -7.06 -11.98 12.84
CA ALA A 280 -5.90 -11.65 13.68
C ALA A 280 -5.83 -10.16 14.06
N VAL A 281 -6.64 -9.30 13.42
CA VAL A 281 -6.70 -7.85 13.74
C VAL A 281 -7.39 -7.68 15.11
N PRO A 282 -6.78 -6.99 16.09
CA PRO A 282 -7.42 -6.73 17.36
C PRO A 282 -8.67 -5.84 17.19
N GLU A 283 -9.76 -6.22 17.85
CA GLU A 283 -10.97 -5.40 17.95
C GLU A 283 -10.99 -4.67 19.30
N ALA A 284 -11.46 -3.40 19.37
CA ALA A 284 -11.54 -2.65 20.63
C ALA A 284 -12.84 -2.91 21.40
N ASP A 285 -13.76 -3.74 20.89
CA ASP A 285 -14.98 -4.07 21.62
C ASP A 285 -14.68 -5.11 22.71
N LEU A 286 -14.89 -4.72 23.97
CA LEU A 286 -14.72 -5.56 25.16
C LEU A 286 -15.69 -6.76 25.19
N ASP A 287 -16.80 -6.69 24.43
CA ASP A 287 -17.76 -7.78 24.25
C ASP A 287 -17.44 -8.69 23.04
N ALA A 288 -16.48 -8.31 22.19
CA ALA A 288 -16.02 -9.08 21.04
C ALA A 288 -15.14 -10.31 21.40
N ASP A 289 -15.04 -10.65 22.68
CA ASP A 289 -14.20 -11.73 23.25
C ASP A 289 -14.53 -13.15 22.72
N LYS A 290 -15.40 -13.26 21.72
CA LYS A 290 -15.93 -14.53 21.22
C LYS A 290 -15.57 -14.89 19.78
N ARG A 291 -14.84 -14.04 19.05
CA ARG A 291 -14.41 -14.46 17.71
C ARG A 291 -13.21 -15.38 17.81
N GLU A 292 -13.38 -16.62 17.41
CA GLU A 292 -12.27 -17.58 17.33
C GLU A 292 -11.24 -17.04 16.32
N ARG A 293 -10.07 -16.64 16.82
CA ARG A 293 -8.92 -16.34 15.95
C ARG A 293 -8.57 -17.59 15.16
N ILE A 294 -8.61 -17.46 13.82
CA ILE A 294 -8.15 -18.52 12.95
C ILE A 294 -6.62 -18.58 13.03
N ARG A 295 -6.10 -19.56 13.75
CA ARG A 295 -4.66 -19.81 13.82
C ARG A 295 -4.24 -20.59 12.58
N LEU A 296 -3.40 -19.93 11.74
CA LEU A 296 -2.79 -20.61 10.62
C LEU A 296 -1.75 -21.60 11.14
N GLU A 297 -1.94 -22.88 10.85
CA GLU A 297 -1.00 -23.94 11.21
C GLU A 297 0.12 -24.03 10.17
N GLY A 298 1.31 -24.39 10.63
CA GLY A 298 2.50 -24.58 9.80
C GLY A 298 3.19 -23.28 9.38
N ASP A 299 4.43 -23.43 8.93
CA ASP A 299 5.27 -22.34 8.46
C ASP A 299 4.87 -21.88 7.05
N VAL A 300 5.21 -20.63 6.74
CA VAL A 300 5.06 -20.11 5.36
C VAL A 300 5.97 -20.90 4.43
N PRO A 301 5.44 -21.52 3.37
CA PRO A 301 6.26 -22.30 2.45
C PRO A 301 7.32 -21.43 1.77
N SER A 302 8.42 -22.07 1.36
CA SER A 302 9.53 -21.37 0.71
C SER A 302 9.13 -20.84 -0.67
N PRO A 303 9.44 -19.57 -0.99
CA PRO A 303 9.23 -19.01 -2.33
C PRO A 303 10.18 -19.61 -3.39
N ILE A 304 11.15 -20.42 -2.98
CA ILE A 304 12.04 -21.16 -3.90
C ILE A 304 11.30 -22.36 -4.50
N SER A 305 10.49 -23.04 -3.68
CA SER A 305 9.71 -24.21 -4.08
C SER A 305 8.28 -24.07 -3.53
N PRO A 306 7.47 -23.17 -4.10
CA PRO A 306 6.10 -22.98 -3.64
C PRO A 306 5.27 -24.25 -3.89
N PRO A 307 4.22 -24.51 -3.07
CA PRO A 307 3.30 -25.62 -3.28
C PRO A 307 2.70 -25.61 -4.69
N SER A 308 2.45 -26.80 -5.24
CA SER A 308 1.71 -26.97 -6.49
C SER A 308 0.25 -26.54 -6.32
N GLY A 309 -0.41 -26.15 -7.40
CA GLY A 309 -1.79 -25.68 -7.37
C GLY A 309 -1.95 -24.42 -6.50
N CYS A 310 -2.93 -24.40 -5.60
CA CYS A 310 -3.13 -23.29 -4.68
C CYS A 310 -1.97 -23.18 -3.68
N ARG A 311 -1.28 -22.04 -3.66
CA ARG A 311 -0.12 -21.82 -2.79
C ARG A 311 -0.45 -21.82 -1.30
N PHE A 312 -1.69 -21.48 -0.96
CA PHE A 312 -2.17 -21.46 0.43
C PHE A 312 -2.61 -22.82 0.94
N ARG A 313 -2.76 -23.86 0.07
CA ARG A 313 -3.34 -25.17 0.42
C ARG A 313 -2.72 -25.86 1.64
N THR A 314 -1.43 -25.67 1.89
CA THR A 314 -0.72 -26.31 3.02
C THR A 314 -1.07 -25.73 4.38
N ARG A 315 -1.71 -24.56 4.40
CA ARG A 315 -2.15 -23.82 5.61
C ARG A 315 -3.66 -23.58 5.61
N CYS A 316 -4.38 -24.06 4.59
CA CYS A 316 -5.80 -23.82 4.41
C CYS A 316 -6.64 -24.95 5.03
N TRP A 317 -7.53 -24.60 5.94
CA TRP A 317 -8.47 -25.56 6.57
C TRP A 317 -9.53 -26.11 5.62
N LYS A 318 -9.74 -25.45 4.47
CA LYS A 318 -10.69 -25.87 3.42
C LYS A 318 -10.01 -26.59 2.25
N ALA A 319 -8.70 -26.91 2.36
CA ALA A 319 -7.96 -27.51 1.25
C ALA A 319 -8.55 -28.88 0.85
N GLN A 320 -8.71 -29.07 -0.46
CA GLN A 320 -9.18 -30.30 -1.09
C GLN A 320 -8.21 -30.72 -2.19
N ASP A 321 -8.39 -31.91 -2.75
CA ASP A 321 -7.51 -32.49 -3.79
C ASP A 321 -7.30 -31.55 -5.00
N LYS A 322 -8.36 -30.85 -5.41
CA LYS A 322 -8.30 -29.87 -6.49
C LYS A 322 -7.29 -28.75 -6.19
N CYS A 323 -7.18 -28.34 -4.93
CA CYS A 323 -6.22 -27.31 -4.52
C CYS A 323 -4.76 -27.75 -4.67
N ALA A 324 -4.49 -29.06 -4.73
CA ALA A 324 -3.14 -29.60 -4.93
C ALA A 324 -2.75 -29.68 -6.40
N THR A 325 -3.72 -29.87 -7.29
CA THR A 325 -3.50 -30.15 -8.71
C THR A 325 -3.66 -28.92 -9.59
N GLU A 326 -4.57 -28.00 -9.23
CA GLU A 326 -4.93 -26.84 -10.05
C GLU A 326 -4.68 -25.54 -9.31
N GLU A 327 -4.06 -24.57 -9.99
CA GLU A 327 -3.95 -23.21 -9.49
C GLU A 327 -5.28 -22.46 -9.70
N PRO A 328 -5.90 -21.89 -8.64
CA PRO A 328 -7.13 -21.14 -8.80
C PRO A 328 -6.87 -19.81 -9.53
N PRO A 329 -7.64 -19.51 -10.59
CA PRO A 329 -7.54 -18.22 -11.26
C PRO A 329 -8.14 -17.10 -10.39
N LEU A 330 -7.60 -15.89 -10.53
CA LEU A 330 -8.15 -14.69 -9.89
C LEU A 330 -9.37 -14.23 -10.70
N VAL A 331 -10.58 -14.49 -10.21
CA VAL A 331 -11.83 -14.27 -10.96
C VAL A 331 -12.90 -13.61 -10.11
N GLN A 332 -13.83 -12.93 -10.78
CA GLN A 332 -15.06 -12.41 -10.19
C GLN A 332 -15.98 -13.58 -9.84
N LEU A 333 -16.36 -13.71 -8.56
CA LEU A 333 -17.32 -14.70 -8.12
C LEU A 333 -18.76 -14.16 -8.23
N SER A 334 -19.72 -15.06 -8.48
CA SER A 334 -21.15 -14.71 -8.44
C SER A 334 -21.54 -14.23 -7.04
N GLY A 335 -22.33 -13.15 -6.98
CA GLY A 335 -22.74 -12.50 -5.72
C GLY A 335 -21.72 -11.55 -5.10
N ASN A 336 -20.50 -11.45 -5.66
CA ASN A 336 -19.55 -10.40 -5.27
C ASN A 336 -19.91 -9.06 -5.92
N ARG A 337 -19.54 -7.96 -5.27
CA ARG A 337 -19.53 -6.63 -5.92
C ARG A 337 -18.59 -6.63 -7.12
N GLN A 338 -18.90 -5.80 -8.10
CA GLN A 338 -18.04 -5.63 -9.27
C GLN A 338 -16.61 -5.25 -8.83
N GLY A 339 -15.61 -5.93 -9.37
CA GLY A 339 -14.20 -5.72 -9.02
C GLY A 339 -13.72 -6.48 -7.78
N HIS A 340 -14.57 -7.28 -7.09
CA HIS A 340 -14.14 -8.19 -6.05
C HIS A 340 -13.72 -9.54 -6.66
N LEU A 341 -12.43 -9.71 -6.86
CA LEU A 341 -11.81 -10.88 -7.48
C LEU A 341 -11.17 -11.77 -6.40
N THR A 342 -11.29 -13.10 -6.57
CA THR A 342 -10.77 -14.07 -5.60
C THR A 342 -10.14 -15.27 -6.32
N ALA A 343 -8.96 -15.69 -5.87
CA ALA A 343 -8.24 -16.86 -6.39
C ALA A 343 -8.43 -18.07 -5.45
N CYS A 344 -9.65 -18.62 -5.40
CA CYS A 344 -9.98 -19.77 -4.55
C CYS A 344 -10.98 -20.70 -5.24
N HIS A 345 -10.74 -22.03 -5.18
CA HIS A 345 -11.68 -23.03 -5.66
C HIS A 345 -12.89 -23.21 -4.72
N PHE A 346 -12.70 -22.94 -3.41
CA PHE A 346 -13.70 -23.13 -2.35
C PHE A 346 -13.78 -21.86 -1.49
N PRO A 347 -14.26 -20.72 -2.05
CA PRO A 347 -14.27 -19.44 -1.35
C PRO A 347 -15.15 -19.49 -0.10
N GLU A 348 -14.92 -18.54 0.80
CA GLU A 348 -15.82 -18.32 1.94
C GLU A 348 -17.17 -17.80 1.42
N ASP A 349 -18.24 -18.14 2.13
CA ASP A 349 -19.61 -17.73 1.76
C ASP A 349 -19.89 -16.25 2.04
N GLY A 350 -18.92 -15.56 2.67
CA GLY A 350 -19.03 -14.16 3.03
C GLY A 350 -19.85 -13.90 4.30
N SER A 351 -20.14 -14.96 5.07
CA SER A 351 -20.91 -14.89 6.32
C SER A 351 -20.07 -14.55 7.55
N THR A 352 -18.91 -13.94 7.40
CA THR A 352 -18.23 -13.33 8.55
C THR A 352 -19.02 -12.10 8.99
N GLU A 353 -19.66 -12.22 10.16
CA GLU A 353 -20.32 -11.12 10.84
C GLU A 353 -19.35 -10.09 11.46
N ALA A 354 -18.16 -9.92 10.90
CA ALA A 354 -17.32 -8.78 11.17
C ALA A 354 -17.96 -7.56 10.52
N ARG A 355 -18.77 -6.84 11.28
CA ARG A 355 -19.30 -5.55 10.83
C ARG A 355 -18.11 -4.59 10.68
N ALA A 356 -18.16 -3.72 9.64
CA ALA A 356 -17.14 -2.70 9.43
C ALA A 356 -16.92 -1.80 10.66
N GLU A 357 -17.95 -1.67 11.50
CA GLU A 357 -17.96 -0.92 12.74
C GLU A 357 -17.17 -1.59 13.88
N ASP A 358 -16.90 -2.90 13.78
CA ASP A 358 -16.27 -3.70 14.84
C ASP A 358 -14.75 -3.83 14.69
N ILE A 359 -14.17 -3.40 13.57
CA ILE A 359 -12.71 -3.38 13.40
C ILE A 359 -12.19 -2.07 13.96
N VAL A 360 -11.78 -2.11 15.20
CA VAL A 360 -11.28 -0.93 15.86
C VAL A 360 -9.87 -0.65 15.40
N MET A 361 -9.69 0.54 14.85
CA MET A 361 -8.39 1.19 14.83
C MET A 361 -7.88 1.32 16.27
N ASP A 362 -6.57 1.15 16.44
CA ASP A 362 -5.88 1.47 17.69
C ASP A 362 -6.45 2.79 18.27
N PRO A 363 -6.72 2.88 19.58
CA PRO A 363 -7.27 4.09 20.20
C PRO A 363 -6.56 5.39 19.81
N GLY A 364 -5.27 5.32 19.47
CA GLY A 364 -4.50 6.44 18.93
C GLY A 364 -4.96 6.91 17.54
N LEU A 365 -5.48 6.01 16.69
CA LEU A 365 -6.02 6.35 15.37
C LEU A 365 -7.44 6.92 15.47
N LYS A 366 -8.24 6.45 16.43
CA LYS A 366 -9.61 6.94 16.67
C LYS A 366 -9.62 8.33 17.31
N ALA A 367 -8.69 8.63 18.23
CA ALA A 367 -8.54 9.96 18.83
C ALA A 367 -8.22 11.06 17.80
N MET A 368 -7.73 10.70 16.62
CA MET A 368 -7.37 11.64 15.55
C MET A 368 -8.52 11.94 14.58
N GLU A 369 -9.51 11.06 14.46
CA GLU A 369 -10.78 11.40 13.78
C GLU A 369 -11.52 12.46 14.58
N ASP A 370 -11.58 12.34 15.91
CA ASP A 370 -12.22 13.31 16.81
C ASP A 370 -11.51 14.68 16.80
N ASP A 371 -10.16 14.71 16.70
CA ASP A 371 -9.39 15.96 16.63
C ASP A 371 -9.49 16.66 15.26
N ALA A 372 -9.66 15.91 14.16
CA ALA A 372 -9.88 16.48 12.84
C ALA A 372 -11.28 17.14 12.73
N GLU A 373 -12.29 16.60 13.41
CA GLU A 373 -13.64 17.20 13.50
C GLU A 373 -13.65 18.43 14.43
N GLY A 374 -12.84 18.43 15.50
CA GLY A 374 -12.74 19.56 16.45
C GLY A 374 -12.04 20.79 15.88
N GLY A 375 -11.07 20.62 14.99
CA GLY A 375 -10.28 21.70 14.40
C GLY A 375 -11.04 22.58 13.40
N ALA A 376 -12.08 22.07 12.76
CA ALA A 376 -12.90 22.83 11.79
C ALA A 376 -13.89 23.82 12.42
N ALA A 377 -14.12 23.73 13.73
CA ALA A 377 -15.10 24.55 14.44
C ALA A 377 -14.56 25.88 15.00
N VAL A 378 -13.25 26.11 15.02
CA VAL A 378 -12.60 27.25 15.69
C VAL A 378 -12.26 28.42 14.77
N SER A 379 -12.44 28.33 13.44
CA SER A 379 -12.05 29.39 12.50
C SER A 379 -13.19 30.27 11.99
N LYS A 380 -14.37 30.31 12.68
CA LYS A 380 -15.43 31.27 12.41
C LYS A 380 -15.90 31.91 13.73
N GLY A 381 -15.13 32.85 14.23
CA GLY A 381 -15.48 33.76 15.29
C GLY A 381 -14.76 35.08 15.09
#